data_2664dc1250fedc7b44505bcf6681b16e
#
_entry.id   2664dc1250fedc7b44505bcf6681b16e
#
_cell.length_a   1.000
_cell.length_b   1.000
_cell.length_c   1.000
_cell.angle_alpha   90.00
_cell.angle_beta   90.00
_cell.angle_gamma   90.00
#
_symmetry.space_group_name_H-M   'P 1'
#
loop_
_entity.id
_entity.type
_entity.pdbx_description
1 polymer ?
#
loop_
_entity_poly.entity_id
_entity_poly.type
_entity_poly.pdbx_seq_one_letter_code
_entity_poly.pdbx_strand_id
1 'polypeptide(L)'
;MGRLENKVCIVTGASAGIGRATAELFCREGAKVVAVARREERLKELTEECKDAPGEMTWYAGDVGDPAAAVGMVKKAVETFGRLDVAVNCAGVMDDNTAIADMSDEMLEKTFRINTFGLMYDLREECKQYLAQGDG
;
A
#
# COMPACT_ATOMS: atom_id res chain seq x y z
N MET A 1 5.24 -3.11 24.40
CA MET A 1 4.16 -3.77 23.62
C MET A 1 3.61 -2.80 22.58
N GLY A 2 3.68 -3.17 21.33
CA GLY A 2 3.19 -2.32 20.24
C GLY A 2 1.67 -2.35 20.12
N ARG A 3 1.09 -1.24 19.66
CA ARG A 3 -0.36 -1.10 19.46
C ARG A 3 -0.91 -1.99 18.33
N LEU A 4 -0.03 -2.41 17.41
CA LEU A 4 -0.37 -3.23 16.24
C LEU A 4 0.33 -4.59 16.26
N GLU A 5 0.69 -5.06 17.44
CA GLU A 5 1.43 -6.31 17.58
C GLU A 5 0.70 -7.48 16.89
N ASN A 6 1.42 -8.15 15.99
CA ASN A 6 0.94 -9.26 15.16
C ASN A 6 -0.15 -8.91 14.14
N LYS A 7 -0.54 -7.65 13.98
CA LYS A 7 -1.47 -7.25 12.93
C LYS A 7 -0.77 -7.25 11.58
N VAL A 8 -1.40 -7.83 10.58
CA VAL A 8 -0.91 -7.83 9.20
C VAL A 8 -1.51 -6.64 8.46
N CYS A 9 -0.64 -5.77 7.98
CA CYS A 9 -1.03 -4.49 7.40
C CYS A 9 -0.47 -4.32 5.99
N ILE A 10 -1.29 -3.83 5.07
CA ILE A 10 -0.82 -3.32 3.78
C ILE A 10 -0.80 -1.80 3.84
N VAL A 11 0.26 -1.18 3.34
CA VAL A 11 0.36 0.28 3.19
C VAL A 11 0.77 0.58 1.76
N THR A 12 -0.13 1.18 0.97
CA THR A 12 0.20 1.64 -0.38
C THR A 12 0.76 3.06 -0.35
N GLY A 13 1.49 3.45 -1.38
CA GLY A 13 2.17 4.74 -1.40
C GLY A 13 3.35 4.81 -0.43
N ALA A 14 3.95 3.67 -0.10
CA ALA A 14 4.95 3.55 0.95
C ALA A 14 6.37 4.04 0.56
N SER A 15 6.58 4.51 -0.68
CA SER A 15 7.89 4.98 -1.12
C SER A 15 8.25 6.37 -0.59
N ALA A 16 7.27 7.16 -0.18
CA ALA A 16 7.48 8.54 0.27
C ALA A 16 6.31 9.05 1.13
N GLY A 17 6.50 10.18 1.79
CA GLY A 17 5.45 10.93 2.46
C GLY A 17 4.69 10.18 3.54
N ILE A 18 3.37 10.37 3.55
CA ILE A 18 2.47 9.80 4.57
C ILE A 18 2.51 8.27 4.58
N GLY A 19 2.47 7.64 3.41
CA GLY A 19 2.51 6.17 3.30
C GLY A 19 3.78 5.57 3.88
N ARG A 20 4.94 6.17 3.58
CA ARG A 20 6.23 5.74 4.13
C ARG A 20 6.27 5.87 5.66
N ALA A 21 5.89 7.03 6.17
CA ALA A 21 5.86 7.28 7.62
C ALA A 21 4.88 6.33 8.33
N THR A 22 3.74 6.03 7.72
CA THR A 22 2.75 5.08 8.24
C THR A 22 3.33 3.67 8.30
N ALA A 23 3.94 3.20 7.22
CA ALA A 23 4.53 1.86 7.16
C ALA A 23 5.63 1.68 8.23
N GLU A 24 6.50 2.68 8.37
CA GLU A 24 7.56 2.71 9.38
C GLU A 24 6.98 2.65 10.80
N LEU A 25 6.01 3.53 11.10
CA LEU A 25 5.37 3.57 12.42
C LEU A 25 4.67 2.25 12.73
N PHE A 26 3.94 1.68 11.78
CA PHE A 26 3.25 0.39 11.97
C PHE A 26 4.23 -0.73 12.31
N CYS A 27 5.36 -0.77 11.62
CA CYS A 27 6.41 -1.76 11.91
C CYS A 27 6.99 -1.55 13.32
N ARG A 28 7.22 -0.30 13.73
CA ARG A 28 7.67 0.02 15.09
C ARG A 28 6.65 -0.34 16.17
N GLU A 29 5.36 -0.33 15.83
CA GLU A 29 4.26 -0.74 16.71
C GLU A 29 3.98 -2.25 16.67
N GLY A 30 4.87 -3.04 16.08
CA GLY A 30 4.81 -4.50 16.09
C GLY A 30 4.03 -5.13 14.94
N ALA A 31 3.58 -4.35 13.97
CA ALA A 31 2.84 -4.88 12.82
C ALA A 31 3.73 -5.68 11.86
N LYS A 32 3.11 -6.57 11.11
CA LYS A 32 3.69 -7.24 9.95
C LYS A 32 3.21 -6.47 8.71
N VAL A 33 4.11 -5.74 8.08
CA VAL A 33 3.78 -4.74 7.07
C VAL A 33 4.17 -5.20 5.66
N VAL A 34 3.26 -5.08 4.71
CA VAL A 34 3.55 -5.13 3.28
C VAL A 34 3.57 -3.71 2.76
N ALA A 35 4.74 -3.19 2.47
CA ALA A 35 4.92 -1.86 1.89
C ALA A 35 4.78 -1.93 0.38
N VAL A 36 3.88 -1.13 -0.20
CA VAL A 36 3.54 -1.18 -1.63
C VAL A 36 3.81 0.17 -2.29
N ALA A 37 4.55 0.15 -3.38
CA ALA A 37 4.81 1.31 -4.23
C ALA A 37 5.34 0.84 -5.59
N ARG A 38 5.53 1.79 -6.52
CA ARG A 38 6.10 1.48 -7.83
C ARG A 38 7.63 1.32 -7.79
N ARG A 39 8.31 2.11 -6.95
CA ARG A 39 9.78 2.17 -6.87
C ARG A 39 10.34 1.13 -5.92
N GLU A 40 10.79 0.03 -6.48
CA GLU A 40 11.33 -1.11 -5.73
C GLU A 40 12.50 -0.74 -4.81
N GLU A 41 13.45 0.09 -5.28
CA GLU A 41 14.60 0.51 -4.49
C GLU A 41 14.20 1.23 -3.20
N ARG A 42 13.17 2.08 -3.28
CA ARG A 42 12.65 2.80 -2.12
C ARG A 42 12.04 1.87 -1.08
N LEU A 43 11.37 0.82 -1.55
CA LEU A 43 10.76 -0.19 -0.69
C LEU A 43 11.82 -1.04 0.00
N LYS A 44 12.89 -1.39 -0.72
CA LYS A 44 14.04 -2.11 -0.16
C LYS A 44 14.75 -1.29 0.91
N GLU A 45 14.97 0.00 0.67
CA GLU A 45 15.56 0.92 1.65
C GLU A 45 14.71 0.98 2.92
N LEU A 46 13.39 1.17 2.77
CA LEU A 46 12.47 1.21 3.91
C LEU A 46 12.48 -0.09 4.70
N THR A 47 12.48 -1.23 4.02
CA THR A 47 12.53 -2.55 4.66
C THR A 47 13.83 -2.72 5.46
N GLU A 48 14.96 -2.28 4.90
CA GLU A 48 16.25 -2.34 5.60
C GLU A 48 16.29 -1.41 6.81
N GLU A 49 15.74 -0.21 6.69
CA GLU A 49 15.65 0.75 7.81
C GLU A 49 14.79 0.21 8.98
N CYS A 50 13.83 -0.64 8.68
CA CYS A 50 12.92 -1.21 9.66
C CYS A 50 13.34 -2.60 10.19
N LYS A 51 14.47 -3.12 9.77
CA LYS A 51 14.90 -4.49 10.11
C LYS A 51 15.04 -4.76 11.61
N ASP A 52 15.36 -3.74 12.39
CA ASP A 52 15.52 -3.84 13.85
C ASP A 52 14.26 -3.42 14.62
N ALA A 53 13.18 -3.11 13.93
CA ALA A 53 11.91 -2.76 14.55
C ALA A 53 11.24 -4.00 15.17
N PRO A 54 10.35 -3.84 16.15
CA PRO A 54 9.61 -4.96 16.74
C PRO A 54 8.76 -5.77 15.77
N GLY A 55 8.23 -5.12 14.72
CA GLY A 55 7.45 -5.78 13.68
C GLY A 55 8.31 -6.36 12.57
N GLU A 56 7.65 -6.76 11.50
CA GLU A 56 8.30 -7.30 10.31
C GLU A 56 7.85 -6.50 9.10
N MET A 57 8.72 -6.34 8.10
CA MET A 57 8.36 -5.67 6.86
C MET A 57 8.80 -6.49 5.65
N THR A 58 7.88 -6.63 4.71
CA THR A 58 8.17 -7.05 3.34
C THR A 58 7.61 -6.00 2.38
N TRP A 59 7.82 -6.18 1.10
CA TRP A 59 7.39 -5.19 0.11
C TRP A 59 6.82 -5.85 -1.15
N TYR A 60 6.04 -5.08 -1.87
CA TYR A 60 5.50 -5.44 -3.18
C TYR A 60 5.58 -4.22 -4.10
N ALA A 61 6.29 -4.37 -5.24
CA ALA A 61 6.39 -3.31 -6.24
C ALA A 61 5.29 -3.47 -7.29
N GLY A 62 4.48 -2.45 -7.45
CA GLY A 62 3.40 -2.44 -8.43
C GLY A 62 2.75 -1.07 -8.58
N ASP A 63 2.06 -0.88 -9.70
CA ASP A 63 1.27 0.32 -9.98
C ASP A 63 -0.18 0.06 -9.54
N VAL A 64 -0.67 0.82 -8.55
CA VAL A 64 -2.06 0.66 -8.06
C VAL A 64 -3.11 0.94 -9.13
N GLY A 65 -2.76 1.65 -10.19
CA GLY A 65 -3.63 1.83 -11.36
C GLY A 65 -3.79 0.58 -12.22
N ASP A 66 -3.05 -0.48 -11.94
CA ASP A 66 -3.19 -1.80 -12.57
C ASP A 66 -3.92 -2.72 -11.59
N PRO A 67 -5.08 -3.29 -11.96
CA PRO A 67 -5.82 -4.19 -11.06
C PRO A 67 -5.01 -5.42 -10.62
N ALA A 68 -4.02 -5.87 -11.40
CA ALA A 68 -3.14 -6.97 -11.02
C ALA A 68 -2.28 -6.63 -9.78
N ALA A 69 -1.95 -5.36 -9.57
CA ALA A 69 -1.19 -4.93 -8.40
C ALA A 69 -1.99 -5.14 -7.10
N ALA A 70 -3.29 -4.84 -7.12
CA ALA A 70 -4.17 -5.07 -5.97
C ALA A 70 -4.23 -6.55 -5.60
N VAL A 71 -4.39 -7.42 -6.58
CA VAL A 71 -4.36 -8.88 -6.38
C VAL A 71 -3.01 -9.31 -5.80
N GLY A 72 -1.92 -8.82 -6.39
CA GLY A 72 -0.56 -9.20 -5.99
C GLY A 72 -0.19 -8.79 -4.57
N MET A 73 -0.57 -7.57 -4.14
CA MET A 73 -0.24 -7.10 -2.79
C MET A 73 -1.00 -7.88 -1.70
N VAL A 74 -2.26 -8.20 -1.92
CA VAL A 74 -3.05 -9.01 -0.97
C VAL A 74 -2.51 -10.44 -0.93
N LYS A 75 -2.19 -11.01 -2.08
CA LYS A 75 -1.54 -12.33 -2.16
C LYS A 75 -0.21 -12.34 -1.41
N LYS A 76 0.61 -11.30 -1.55
CA LYS A 76 1.88 -11.16 -0.81
C LYS A 76 1.65 -11.17 0.70
N ALA A 77 0.65 -10.45 1.19
CA ALA A 77 0.31 -10.42 2.62
C ALA A 77 -0.09 -11.81 3.13
N VAL A 78 -0.96 -12.50 2.41
CA VAL A 78 -1.45 -13.82 2.80
C VAL A 78 -0.35 -14.89 2.71
N GLU A 79 0.45 -14.90 1.65
CA GLU A 79 1.55 -15.86 1.49
C GLU A 79 2.66 -15.66 2.53
N THR A 80 2.97 -14.40 2.88
CA THR A 80 4.05 -14.08 3.81
C THR A 80 3.62 -14.18 5.27
N PHE A 81 2.43 -13.67 5.59
CA PHE A 81 1.97 -13.49 6.97
C PHE A 81 0.67 -14.23 7.33
N GLY A 82 0.03 -14.86 6.36
CA GLY A 82 -1.12 -15.74 6.57
C GLY A 82 -2.49 -15.10 6.57
N ARG A 83 -2.59 -13.77 6.63
CA ARG A 83 -3.85 -13.04 6.71
C ARG A 83 -3.70 -11.56 6.32
N LEU A 84 -4.78 -10.81 6.39
CA LEU A 84 -4.79 -9.36 6.28
C LEU A 84 -5.73 -8.78 7.35
N ASP A 85 -5.24 -7.86 8.18
CA ASP A 85 -6.03 -7.21 9.23
C ASP A 85 -6.34 -5.74 8.92
N VAL A 86 -5.38 -5.03 8.33
CA VAL A 86 -5.47 -3.58 8.12
C VAL A 86 -4.93 -3.23 6.73
N ALA A 87 -5.60 -2.30 6.07
CA ALA A 87 -5.08 -1.70 4.84
C ALA A 87 -5.13 -0.17 4.93
N VAL A 88 -4.03 0.48 4.55
CA VAL A 88 -3.93 1.93 4.47
C VAL A 88 -3.59 2.31 3.03
N ASN A 89 -4.55 2.85 2.32
CA ASN A 89 -4.43 3.16 0.90
C ASN A 89 -4.03 4.62 0.72
N CYS A 90 -2.71 4.88 0.77
CA CYS A 90 -2.13 6.21 0.61
C CYS A 90 -1.60 6.49 -0.80
N ALA A 91 -1.59 5.50 -1.69
CA ALA A 91 -1.12 5.71 -3.05
C ALA A 91 -2.01 6.71 -3.80
N GLY A 92 -1.39 7.67 -4.45
CA GLY A 92 -2.08 8.67 -5.23
C GLY A 92 -1.08 9.54 -5.98
N VAL A 93 -1.56 10.27 -6.96
CA VAL A 93 -0.79 11.25 -7.70
C VAL A 93 -1.51 12.59 -7.66
N MET A 94 -0.73 13.66 -7.74
CA MET A 94 -1.24 15.01 -7.94
C MET A 94 -0.89 15.45 -9.36
N ASP A 95 -1.68 16.35 -9.91
CA ASP A 95 -1.27 17.06 -11.11
C ASP A 95 -0.12 18.02 -10.79
N ASP A 96 0.42 18.63 -11.80
CA ASP A 96 1.49 19.62 -11.71
C ASP A 96 0.96 21.06 -11.53
N ASN A 97 -0.21 21.21 -10.92
CA ASN A 97 -0.95 22.47 -10.77
C ASN A 97 -1.41 23.08 -12.11
N THR A 98 -1.69 22.22 -13.08
CA THR A 98 -2.24 22.65 -14.37
C THR A 98 -3.67 23.16 -14.19
N ALA A 99 -3.99 24.32 -14.76
CA ALA A 99 -5.37 24.80 -14.78
C ALA A 99 -6.27 23.84 -15.53
N ILE A 100 -7.52 23.67 -15.10
CA ILE A 100 -8.44 22.72 -15.72
C ILE A 100 -8.60 22.96 -17.23
N ALA A 101 -8.53 24.21 -17.67
CA ALA A 101 -8.62 24.57 -19.09
C ALA A 101 -7.45 24.04 -19.93
N ASP A 102 -6.30 23.79 -19.31
CA ASP A 102 -5.07 23.35 -19.97
C ASP A 102 -4.77 21.86 -19.73
N MET A 103 -5.64 21.17 -18.99
CA MET A 103 -5.43 19.79 -18.61
C MET A 103 -5.61 18.85 -19.81
N SER A 104 -4.61 17.99 -20.06
CA SER A 104 -4.66 17.00 -21.12
C SER A 104 -5.54 15.81 -20.77
N ASP A 105 -6.05 15.11 -21.79
CA ASP A 105 -6.77 13.85 -21.61
C ASP A 105 -5.92 12.82 -20.86
N GLU A 106 -4.62 12.72 -21.19
CA GLU A 106 -3.68 11.82 -20.52
C GLU A 106 -3.58 12.09 -19.01
N MET A 107 -3.52 13.37 -18.62
CA MET A 107 -3.46 13.76 -17.22
C MET A 107 -4.76 13.40 -16.49
N LEU A 108 -5.92 13.65 -17.10
CA LEU A 108 -7.21 13.28 -16.57
C LEU A 108 -7.32 11.76 -16.37
N GLU A 109 -7.01 10.99 -17.40
CA GLU A 109 -7.06 9.54 -17.35
C GLU A 109 -6.11 8.96 -16.29
N LYS A 110 -4.88 9.46 -16.25
CA LYS A 110 -3.87 9.02 -15.25
C LYS A 110 -4.34 9.31 -13.83
N THR A 111 -4.86 10.49 -13.58
CA THR A 111 -5.32 10.91 -12.25
C THR A 111 -6.47 10.02 -11.78
N PHE A 112 -7.47 9.80 -12.61
CA PHE A 112 -8.60 8.91 -12.28
C PHE A 112 -8.18 7.45 -12.17
N ARG A 113 -7.33 6.99 -13.07
CA ARG A 113 -6.83 5.60 -13.05
C ARG A 113 -6.12 5.27 -11.74
N ILE A 114 -5.32 6.18 -11.22
CA ILE A 114 -4.56 5.96 -9.99
C ILE A 114 -5.39 6.31 -8.76
N ASN A 115 -5.93 7.52 -8.69
CA ASN A 115 -6.56 8.04 -7.47
C ASN A 115 -7.96 7.49 -7.21
N THR A 116 -8.67 7.06 -8.25
CA THR A 116 -10.05 6.55 -8.15
C THR A 116 -10.09 5.06 -8.40
N PHE A 117 -9.77 4.61 -9.61
CA PHE A 117 -9.83 3.18 -9.94
C PHE A 117 -8.81 2.37 -9.15
N GLY A 118 -7.59 2.89 -8.96
CA GLY A 118 -6.56 2.21 -8.17
C GLY A 118 -7.02 1.96 -6.73
N LEU A 119 -7.59 2.96 -6.09
CA LEU A 119 -8.17 2.81 -4.75
C LEU A 119 -9.31 1.78 -4.74
N MET A 120 -10.18 1.80 -5.73
CA MET A 120 -11.27 0.84 -5.82
C MET A 120 -10.78 -0.59 -6.06
N TYR A 121 -9.74 -0.78 -6.86
CA TYR A 121 -9.11 -2.10 -7.04
C TYR A 121 -8.55 -2.62 -5.72
N ASP A 122 -7.84 -1.77 -4.98
CA ASP A 122 -7.29 -2.12 -3.67
C ASP A 122 -8.39 -2.52 -2.69
N LEU A 123 -9.41 -1.69 -2.52
CA LEU A 123 -10.54 -1.96 -1.64
C LEU A 123 -11.26 -3.25 -2.01
N ARG A 124 -11.46 -3.50 -3.30
CA ARG A 124 -12.13 -4.72 -3.78
C ARG A 124 -11.36 -5.97 -3.33
N GLU A 125 -10.06 -6.02 -3.54
CA GLU A 125 -9.27 -7.20 -3.20
C GLU A 125 -9.05 -7.34 -1.69
N GLU A 126 -8.90 -6.23 -0.97
CA GLU A 126 -8.84 -6.22 0.49
C GLU A 126 -10.13 -6.74 1.11
N CYS A 127 -11.30 -6.26 0.64
CA CYS A 127 -12.60 -6.74 1.11
C CYS A 127 -12.84 -8.21 0.80
N LYS A 128 -12.44 -8.69 -0.37
CA LYS A 128 -12.51 -10.13 -0.68
C LYS A 128 -11.75 -10.95 0.35
N GLN A 129 -10.56 -10.50 0.74
CA GLN A 129 -9.74 -11.20 1.73
C GLN A 129 -10.38 -11.16 3.13
N TYR A 130 -10.90 -10.01 3.56
CA TYR A 130 -11.59 -9.89 4.85
C TYR A 130 -12.82 -10.79 4.92
N LEU A 131 -13.61 -10.85 3.85
CA LEU A 131 -14.78 -11.73 3.78
C LEU A 131 -14.38 -13.20 3.80
N ALA A 132 -13.32 -13.57 3.10
CA ALA A 132 -12.84 -14.95 3.04
C ALA A 132 -12.35 -15.45 4.41
N GLN A 133 -11.69 -14.59 5.19
CA GLN A 133 -11.18 -14.95 6.51
C GLN A 133 -12.18 -14.71 7.65
N GLY A 134 -13.25 -13.95 7.41
CA GLY A 134 -14.33 -13.70 8.36
C GLY A 134 -14.12 -12.55 9.32
N ASP A 135 -12.99 -11.84 9.23
CA ASP A 135 -12.64 -10.66 10.02
C ASP A 135 -11.62 -9.78 9.31
N GLY A 136 -11.38 -8.58 9.85
CA GLY A 136 -10.40 -7.63 9.31
C GLY A 136 -10.80 -6.20 9.49
#